data_651a72bb1cea322be1f3ecec0a93af6a
#
_entry.id   651a72bb1cea322be1f3ecec0a93af6a
#
_cell.length_a   1.000
_cell.length_b   1.000
_cell.length_c   1.000
_cell.angle_alpha   90.00
_cell.angle_beta   90.00
_cell.angle_gamma   90.00
#
_symmetry.space_group_name_H-M   'P 1'
#
loop_
_entity.id
_entity.type
_entity.pdbx_description
1 polymer ?
#
loop_
_entity_poly.entity_id
_entity_poly.type
_entity_poly.pdbx_seq_one_letter_code
_entity_poly.pdbx_strand_id
1 'polypeptide(L)'
;MYKVFLKRFFFLFLVISQIRGELIIIHCGILIDGESDKPQKVMSILIQEDKIIDVTEGYVNAGENDNLIDLNNFTVLPGLMDMHVHLSGESNPKKYMERFTLNLDDFAYQSTMFAERTLLAGFTTVRDLGGPINNSLRNAINSGKVVGPRIFSAGKSIATTGGHADPTNGMKYELMGDPGPSKGVVNGIADSRKAVRQRYKNGADLIKITATGGVLSVAKNGENPQFIEDEILEIVKTANDYGMHVAAHAHGAEGMKRAIRSGVKSIEHGTLMDKEAMGLMKKMGTYYVPTISAGEFVAEKAEIEGYYPEVVRPKAKKIGPKIKETFKRAYESGVK
;
A
#
# COMPACT_ATOMS: atom_id res chain seq x y z
N MET A 1 -60.97 22.85 -61.36
CA MET A 1 -60.79 23.58 -60.07
C MET A 1 -59.95 22.74 -59.15
N TYR A 2 -58.64 22.92 -59.18
CA TYR A 2 -57.70 22.20 -58.29
C TYR A 2 -57.27 23.10 -57.16
N LYS A 3 -57.60 22.73 -55.92
CA LYS A 3 -57.10 23.39 -54.70
C LYS A 3 -55.76 22.77 -54.34
N VAL A 4 -54.69 23.55 -54.41
CA VAL A 4 -53.35 23.22 -53.91
C VAL A 4 -53.34 23.46 -52.41
N PHE A 5 -53.12 22.38 -51.62
CA PHE A 5 -52.90 22.47 -50.19
C PHE A 5 -51.40 22.63 -49.94
N LEU A 6 -50.97 23.79 -49.49
CA LEU A 6 -49.61 24.10 -49.07
C LEU A 6 -49.41 23.63 -47.63
N LYS A 7 -48.72 22.48 -47.44
CA LYS A 7 -48.31 22.01 -46.12
C LYS A 7 -47.06 22.82 -45.68
N ARG A 8 -47.21 23.70 -44.70
CA ARG A 8 -46.10 24.35 -43.99
C ARG A 8 -45.49 23.31 -43.04
N PHE A 9 -44.25 22.84 -43.31
CA PHE A 9 -43.44 22.11 -42.39
C PHE A 9 -42.80 23.12 -41.43
N PHE A 10 -43.23 23.09 -40.15
CA PHE A 10 -42.52 23.74 -39.06
C PHE A 10 -41.35 22.84 -38.63
N PHE A 11 -40.12 23.18 -38.97
CA PHE A 11 -38.92 22.57 -38.38
C PHE A 11 -38.75 23.15 -36.97
N LEU A 12 -39.12 22.38 -35.97
CA LEU A 12 -38.82 22.67 -34.58
C LEU A 12 -37.36 22.30 -34.34
N PHE A 13 -36.44 23.27 -34.38
CA PHE A 13 -35.09 23.10 -33.92
C PHE A 13 -35.14 22.94 -32.40
N LEU A 14 -35.11 21.67 -31.91
CA LEU A 14 -34.82 21.37 -30.51
C LEU A 14 -33.34 21.70 -30.28
N VAL A 15 -33.06 22.86 -29.73
CA VAL A 15 -31.76 23.16 -29.14
C VAL A 15 -31.72 22.36 -27.84
N ILE A 16 -31.15 21.16 -27.90
CA ILE A 16 -30.78 20.41 -26.71
C ILE A 16 -29.55 21.16 -26.18
N SER A 17 -29.77 22.13 -25.30
CA SER A 17 -28.70 22.60 -24.43
C SER A 17 -28.30 21.41 -23.55
N GLN A 18 -27.22 20.71 -23.91
CA GLN A 18 -26.58 19.81 -22.98
C GLN A 18 -26.26 20.68 -21.76
N ILE A 19 -26.93 20.43 -20.65
CA ILE A 19 -26.49 20.93 -19.35
C ILE A 19 -25.15 20.24 -19.10
N ARG A 20 -24.08 20.89 -19.53
CA ARG A 20 -22.72 20.47 -19.25
C ARG A 20 -22.53 20.70 -17.75
N GLY A 21 -22.33 19.63 -16.97
CA GLY A 21 -22.02 19.78 -15.56
C GLY A 21 -20.77 20.62 -15.37
N GLU A 22 -20.63 21.24 -14.22
CA GLU A 22 -19.47 22.00 -13.79
C GLU A 22 -18.19 21.18 -13.98
N LEU A 23 -17.19 21.73 -14.65
CA LEU A 23 -15.89 21.11 -14.85
C LEU A 23 -14.86 21.70 -13.90
N ILE A 24 -13.95 20.85 -13.43
CA ILE A 24 -12.67 21.29 -12.90
C ILE A 24 -11.65 21.20 -14.05
N ILE A 25 -11.04 22.33 -14.39
CA ILE A 25 -10.01 22.42 -15.45
C ILE A 25 -8.69 22.72 -14.78
N ILE A 26 -7.68 21.86 -15.02
CA ILE A 26 -6.34 22.09 -14.50
C ILE A 26 -5.44 22.45 -15.67
N HIS A 27 -4.86 23.65 -15.67
CA HIS A 27 -3.81 24.04 -16.61
C HIS A 27 -2.45 23.58 -16.09
N CYS A 28 -1.73 22.78 -16.86
CA CYS A 28 -0.44 22.22 -16.49
C CYS A 28 0.67 22.87 -17.34
N GLY A 29 1.68 23.45 -16.71
CA GLY A 29 2.88 23.91 -17.45
C GLY A 29 3.65 22.73 -18.02
N ILE A 30 3.85 21.70 -17.20
CA ILE A 30 4.38 20.40 -17.59
C ILE A 30 3.45 19.32 -17.00
N LEU A 31 3.09 18.34 -17.82
CA LEU A 31 2.35 17.14 -17.37
C LEU A 31 3.25 15.90 -17.53
N ILE A 32 3.39 15.14 -16.46
CA ILE A 32 3.95 13.79 -16.46
C ILE A 32 2.79 12.84 -16.16
N ASP A 33 2.20 12.23 -17.19
CA ASP A 33 0.97 11.43 -17.08
C ASP A 33 1.21 9.97 -16.66
N GLY A 34 2.46 9.51 -16.68
CA GLY A 34 2.84 8.13 -16.36
C GLY A 34 2.66 7.14 -17.51
N GLU A 35 2.17 7.57 -18.68
CA GLU A 35 1.99 6.76 -19.88
C GLU A 35 2.92 7.20 -21.04
N SER A 36 3.11 8.50 -21.19
CA SER A 36 3.95 9.07 -22.26
C SER A 36 5.44 8.93 -21.96
N ASP A 37 6.25 8.64 -22.99
CA ASP A 37 7.70 8.53 -22.85
C ASP A 37 8.38 9.84 -22.43
N LYS A 38 7.72 10.98 -22.64
CA LYS A 38 8.27 12.31 -22.37
C LYS A 38 7.23 13.19 -21.67
N PRO A 39 7.68 14.10 -20.77
CA PRO A 39 6.80 15.11 -20.22
C PRO A 39 6.16 15.96 -21.32
N GLN A 40 4.86 16.20 -21.21
CA GLN A 40 4.07 17.04 -22.11
C GLN A 40 4.02 18.46 -21.58
N LYS A 41 3.97 19.45 -22.46
CA LYS A 41 3.94 20.87 -22.09
C LYS A 41 2.61 21.51 -22.50
N VAL A 42 2.17 22.49 -21.72
CA VAL A 42 0.98 23.30 -22.02
C VAL A 42 -0.24 22.37 -22.21
N MET A 43 -0.63 21.70 -21.15
CA MET A 43 -1.74 20.72 -21.15
C MET A 43 -2.89 21.21 -20.29
N SER A 44 -4.09 20.76 -20.63
CA SER A 44 -5.28 20.90 -19.76
C SER A 44 -5.81 19.51 -19.38
N ILE A 45 -6.13 19.33 -18.10
CA ILE A 45 -6.84 18.15 -17.59
C ILE A 45 -8.26 18.60 -17.27
N LEU A 46 -9.25 17.93 -17.86
CA LEU A 46 -10.66 18.19 -17.64
C LEU A 46 -11.24 17.11 -16.74
N ILE A 47 -11.86 17.54 -15.64
CA ILE A 47 -12.43 16.65 -14.63
C ILE A 47 -13.92 16.99 -14.49
N GLN A 48 -14.75 15.97 -14.53
CA GLN A 48 -16.17 16.06 -14.24
C GLN A 48 -16.50 15.13 -13.09
N GLU A 49 -17.10 15.65 -12.04
CA GLU A 49 -17.30 14.94 -10.78
C GLU A 49 -15.96 14.46 -10.19
N ASP A 50 -15.71 13.16 -10.20
CA ASP A 50 -14.49 12.51 -9.68
C ASP A 50 -13.63 11.83 -10.77
N LYS A 51 -13.90 12.14 -12.06
CA LYS A 51 -13.26 11.47 -13.21
C LYS A 51 -12.57 12.46 -14.13
N ILE A 52 -11.36 12.13 -14.53
CA ILE A 52 -10.70 12.76 -15.66
C ILE A 52 -11.44 12.32 -16.91
N ILE A 53 -12.02 13.27 -17.63
CA ILE A 53 -12.79 13.02 -18.85
C ILE A 53 -11.98 13.33 -20.11
N ASP A 54 -10.95 14.18 -20.00
CA ASP A 54 -10.06 14.51 -21.12
C ASP A 54 -8.72 15.04 -20.61
N VAL A 55 -7.68 14.84 -21.42
CA VAL A 55 -6.35 15.43 -21.26
C VAL A 55 -5.91 15.93 -22.65
N THR A 56 -5.84 17.23 -22.82
CA THR A 56 -5.66 17.84 -24.15
C THR A 56 -4.54 18.86 -24.17
N GLU A 57 -3.92 19.05 -25.35
CA GLU A 57 -2.90 20.07 -25.58
C GLU A 57 -3.53 21.46 -25.62
N GLY A 58 -2.82 22.44 -25.05
CA GLY A 58 -3.27 23.82 -24.94
C GLY A 58 -4.05 24.10 -23.66
N TYR A 59 -4.28 25.38 -23.38
CA TYR A 59 -5.09 25.81 -22.24
C TYR A 59 -6.54 26.01 -22.66
N VAL A 60 -7.41 25.12 -22.18
CA VAL A 60 -8.86 25.19 -22.44
C VAL A 60 -9.46 26.33 -21.63
N ASN A 61 -10.27 27.17 -22.28
CA ASN A 61 -10.97 28.25 -21.60
C ASN A 61 -12.05 27.69 -20.66
N ALA A 62 -12.05 28.15 -19.42
CA ALA A 62 -13.10 27.83 -18.48
C ALA A 62 -14.41 28.54 -18.85
N GLY A 63 -15.54 27.85 -18.76
CA GLY A 63 -16.86 28.44 -18.84
C GLY A 63 -17.22 29.18 -17.53
N GLU A 64 -18.32 29.87 -17.53
CA GLU A 64 -18.76 30.70 -16.40
C GLU A 64 -18.97 29.93 -15.09
N ASN A 65 -19.33 28.64 -15.19
CA ASN A 65 -19.54 27.76 -14.03
C ASN A 65 -18.39 26.75 -13.80
N ASP A 66 -17.31 26.82 -14.57
CA ASP A 66 -16.20 25.89 -14.42
C ASP A 66 -15.21 26.40 -13.37
N ASN A 67 -14.56 25.47 -12.67
CA ASN A 67 -13.51 25.76 -11.70
C ASN A 67 -12.13 25.61 -12.36
N LEU A 68 -11.41 26.73 -12.55
CA LEU A 68 -10.07 26.73 -13.11
C LEU A 68 -9.00 26.67 -12.01
N ILE A 69 -8.14 25.65 -12.10
CA ILE A 69 -6.93 25.51 -11.29
C ILE A 69 -5.74 25.81 -12.20
N ASP A 70 -5.17 27.00 -12.08
CA ASP A 70 -4.04 27.40 -12.93
C ASP A 70 -2.70 26.99 -12.33
N LEU A 71 -2.10 25.94 -12.93
CA LEU A 71 -0.77 25.40 -12.61
C LEU A 71 0.18 25.53 -13.81
N ASN A 72 0.05 26.60 -14.60
CA ASN A 72 0.83 26.82 -15.82
C ASN A 72 2.35 26.96 -15.58
N ASN A 73 2.77 27.23 -14.36
CA ASN A 73 4.18 27.31 -13.94
C ASN A 73 4.64 26.06 -13.15
N PHE A 74 3.81 25.03 -13.07
CA PHE A 74 4.09 23.83 -12.27
C PHE A 74 4.18 22.58 -13.14
N THR A 75 4.84 21.55 -12.57
CA THR A 75 4.79 20.19 -13.08
C THR A 75 3.67 19.45 -12.36
N VAL A 76 2.73 18.92 -13.11
CA VAL A 76 1.60 18.15 -12.59
C VAL A 76 1.83 16.66 -12.83
N LEU A 77 1.53 15.84 -11.84
CA LEU A 77 1.63 14.38 -11.89
C LEU A 77 0.36 13.75 -11.36
N PRO A 78 0.03 12.50 -11.75
CA PRO A 78 -0.93 11.69 -11.02
C PRO A 78 -0.52 11.54 -9.56
N GLY A 79 -1.49 11.38 -8.66
CA GLY A 79 -1.20 11.11 -7.26
C GLY A 79 -0.32 9.88 -7.10
N LEU A 80 0.73 9.99 -6.27
CA LEU A 80 1.66 8.92 -6.01
C LEU A 80 1.00 7.76 -5.26
N MET A 81 1.53 6.55 -5.43
CA MET A 81 1.09 5.35 -4.73
C MET A 81 2.22 4.75 -3.91
N ASP A 82 2.00 4.55 -2.60
CA ASP A 82 2.94 3.82 -1.76
C ASP A 82 2.39 2.41 -1.45
N MET A 83 3.13 1.40 -1.92
CA MET A 83 2.71 0.01 -1.83
C MET A 83 3.09 -0.67 -0.53
N HIS A 84 3.69 0.06 0.45
CA HIS A 84 4.02 -0.49 1.75
C HIS A 84 4.07 0.58 2.84
N VAL A 85 2.96 0.80 3.49
CA VAL A 85 2.86 1.70 4.64
C VAL A 85 2.33 1.01 5.89
N HIS A 86 2.46 1.69 7.05
CA HIS A 86 1.87 1.36 8.33
C HIS A 86 1.35 2.64 8.99
N LEU A 87 0.14 3.08 8.63
CA LEU A 87 -0.43 4.35 9.08
C LEU A 87 -0.89 4.36 10.55
N SER A 88 -0.86 3.22 11.24
CA SER A 88 -1.19 3.14 12.66
C SER A 88 -0.09 3.60 13.60
N GLY A 89 1.05 4.04 13.09
CA GLY A 89 2.14 4.55 13.94
C GLY A 89 3.35 4.98 13.15
N GLU A 90 4.18 5.77 13.80
CA GLU A 90 5.45 6.28 13.27
C GLU A 90 6.63 5.69 14.05
N SER A 91 7.79 5.58 13.41
CA SER A 91 9.00 5.12 14.09
C SER A 91 9.52 6.22 15.02
N ASN A 92 9.62 5.91 16.31
CA ASN A 92 10.14 6.81 17.33
C ASN A 92 10.78 6.01 18.47
N PRO A 93 11.61 6.61 19.33
CA PRO A 93 12.28 5.91 20.45
C PRO A 93 11.32 5.28 21.47
N LYS A 94 10.09 5.79 21.59
CA LYS A 94 9.08 5.30 22.54
C LYS A 94 8.22 4.17 21.97
N LYS A 95 8.34 3.86 20.68
CA LYS A 95 7.46 2.91 19.96
C LYS A 95 7.29 1.55 20.66
N TYR A 96 8.35 1.05 21.30
CA TYR A 96 8.28 -0.22 22.02
C TYR A 96 7.51 -0.09 23.34
N MET A 97 7.55 1.06 23.99
CA MET A 97 6.78 1.37 25.21
C MET A 97 5.32 1.66 24.90
N GLU A 98 5.03 2.28 23.77
CA GLU A 98 3.66 2.60 23.33
C GLU A 98 2.76 1.37 23.25
N ARG A 99 3.31 0.19 23.03
CA ARG A 99 2.57 -1.09 23.07
C ARG A 99 1.96 -1.41 24.42
N PHE A 100 2.47 -0.83 25.50
CA PHE A 100 2.02 -1.05 26.87
C PHE A 100 1.22 0.13 27.43
N THR A 101 1.38 1.31 26.86
CA THR A 101 0.85 2.56 27.40
C THR A 101 -0.30 3.14 26.59
N LEU A 102 -0.41 2.79 25.29
CA LEU A 102 -1.45 3.30 24.41
C LEU A 102 -2.56 2.27 24.17
N ASN A 103 -3.80 2.76 24.18
CA ASN A 103 -4.98 2.02 23.77
C ASN A 103 -5.21 2.12 22.26
N LEU A 104 -6.16 1.33 21.73
CA LEU A 104 -6.49 1.38 20.29
C LEU A 104 -7.00 2.75 19.85
N ASP A 105 -7.67 3.47 20.72
CA ASP A 105 -8.21 4.80 20.43
C ASP A 105 -7.09 5.83 20.26
N ASP A 106 -6.03 5.72 21.06
CA ASP A 106 -4.83 6.58 20.92
C ASP A 106 -4.18 6.37 19.54
N PHE A 107 -4.02 5.11 19.11
CA PHE A 107 -3.54 4.79 17.77
C PHE A 107 -4.49 5.30 16.68
N ALA A 108 -5.81 5.24 16.88
CA ALA A 108 -6.78 5.73 15.92
C ALA A 108 -6.65 7.24 15.70
N TYR A 109 -6.57 8.03 16.78
CA TYR A 109 -6.39 9.48 16.68
C TYR A 109 -5.03 9.87 16.05
N GLN A 110 -3.94 9.22 16.45
CA GLN A 110 -2.63 9.47 15.83
C GLN A 110 -2.62 9.15 14.34
N SER A 111 -3.29 8.08 13.93
CA SER A 111 -3.31 7.63 12.54
C SER A 111 -3.98 8.63 11.59
N THR A 112 -4.90 9.47 12.08
CA THR A 112 -5.53 10.51 11.26
C THR A 112 -4.51 11.54 10.80
N MET A 113 -3.58 11.97 11.67
CA MET A 113 -2.49 12.89 11.32
C MET A 113 -1.53 12.27 10.30
N PHE A 114 -1.21 10.97 10.45
CA PHE A 114 -0.33 10.29 9.51
C PHE A 114 -0.98 10.12 8.14
N ALA A 115 -2.29 9.84 8.10
CA ALA A 115 -3.03 9.75 6.86
C ALA A 115 -3.07 11.09 6.11
N GLU A 116 -3.40 12.19 6.79
CA GLU A 116 -3.40 13.54 6.22
C GLU A 116 -2.01 13.95 5.72
N ARG A 117 -0.96 13.75 6.53
CA ARG A 117 0.42 14.03 6.15
C ARG A 117 0.85 13.24 4.91
N THR A 118 0.45 11.98 4.81
CA THR A 118 0.73 11.13 3.65
C THR A 118 0.04 11.65 2.39
N LEU A 119 -1.23 12.05 2.49
CA LEU A 119 -1.96 12.65 1.38
C LEU A 119 -1.33 13.96 0.93
N LEU A 120 -1.00 14.86 1.86
CA LEU A 120 -0.37 16.15 1.57
C LEU A 120 1.06 16.02 1.01
N ALA A 121 1.73 14.90 1.26
CA ALA A 121 3.00 14.56 0.61
C ALA A 121 2.84 14.06 -0.85
N GLY A 122 1.59 14.02 -1.37
CA GLY A 122 1.27 13.63 -2.74
C GLY A 122 0.89 12.15 -2.91
N PHE A 123 0.87 11.35 -1.85
CA PHE A 123 0.44 9.95 -1.92
C PHE A 123 -1.08 9.84 -1.79
N THR A 124 -1.77 9.70 -2.91
CA THR A 124 -3.24 9.62 -2.96
C THR A 124 -3.78 8.21 -2.78
N THR A 125 -2.93 7.20 -2.90
CA THR A 125 -3.27 5.79 -2.68
C THR A 125 -2.15 5.08 -1.94
N VAL A 126 -2.50 4.27 -0.95
CA VAL A 126 -1.53 3.48 -0.18
C VAL A 126 -2.01 2.06 0.06
N ARG A 127 -1.04 1.14 0.18
CA ARG A 127 -1.28 -0.22 0.64
C ARG A 127 -0.73 -0.38 2.06
N ASP A 128 -1.65 -0.43 3.04
CA ASP A 128 -1.29 -0.57 4.45
C ASP A 128 -1.18 -2.04 4.84
N LEU A 129 0.04 -2.47 5.12
CA LEU A 129 0.40 -3.88 5.30
C LEU A 129 0.44 -4.34 6.76
N GLY A 130 -0.19 -3.62 7.65
CA GLY A 130 -0.40 -4.11 8.99
C GLY A 130 -0.57 -3.04 10.06
N GLY A 131 -1.57 -3.24 10.89
CA GLY A 131 -1.85 -2.39 12.04
C GLY A 131 -3.16 -2.75 12.71
N PRO A 132 -3.37 -2.30 13.95
CA PRO A 132 -4.56 -2.66 14.70
C PRO A 132 -5.83 -1.91 14.25
N ILE A 133 -5.69 -0.74 13.59
CA ILE A 133 -6.81 0.19 13.30
C ILE A 133 -6.99 0.49 11.80
N ASN A 134 -6.19 -0.10 10.92
CA ASN A 134 -6.10 0.25 9.50
C ASN A 134 -7.45 0.14 8.77
N ASN A 135 -8.23 -0.91 9.03
CA ASN A 135 -9.56 -1.07 8.44
C ASN A 135 -10.51 0.05 8.90
N SER A 136 -10.44 0.46 10.16
CA SER A 136 -11.25 1.54 10.71
C SER A 136 -10.85 2.90 10.11
N LEU A 137 -9.55 3.15 9.98
CA LEU A 137 -9.03 4.37 9.34
C LEU A 137 -9.49 4.46 7.89
N ARG A 138 -9.33 3.38 7.09
CA ARG A 138 -9.84 3.30 5.71
C ARG A 138 -11.33 3.63 5.64
N ASN A 139 -12.13 3.01 6.51
CA ASN A 139 -13.57 3.22 6.50
C ASN A 139 -13.96 4.66 6.88
N ALA A 140 -13.23 5.28 7.80
CA ALA A 140 -13.43 6.68 8.18
C ALA A 140 -13.09 7.63 7.02
N ILE A 141 -12.00 7.38 6.28
CA ILE A 141 -11.63 8.14 5.08
C ILE A 141 -12.66 7.95 3.97
N ASN A 142 -13.05 6.71 3.67
CA ASN A 142 -14.04 6.41 2.63
C ASN A 142 -15.43 7.03 2.92
N SER A 143 -15.75 7.28 4.20
CA SER A 143 -16.99 7.95 4.60
C SER A 143 -16.84 9.46 4.77
N GLY A 144 -15.70 10.04 4.39
CA GLY A 144 -15.44 11.49 4.45
C GLY A 144 -15.26 12.06 5.87
N LYS A 145 -15.11 11.20 6.90
CA LYS A 145 -14.93 11.64 8.30
C LYS A 145 -13.50 12.01 8.64
N VAL A 146 -12.54 11.50 7.89
CA VAL A 146 -11.10 11.72 8.07
C VAL A 146 -10.48 12.02 6.70
N VAL A 147 -9.59 12.98 6.65
CA VAL A 147 -8.78 13.31 5.47
C VAL A 147 -7.62 12.31 5.36
N GLY A 148 -7.41 11.75 4.18
CA GLY A 148 -6.32 10.82 3.94
C GLY A 148 -6.38 10.19 2.55
N PRO A 149 -5.37 9.37 2.19
CA PRO A 149 -5.31 8.67 0.92
C PRO A 149 -6.33 7.53 0.84
N ARG A 150 -6.59 7.03 -0.36
CA ARG A 150 -7.27 5.74 -0.53
C ARG A 150 -6.39 4.63 0.06
N ILE A 151 -6.94 3.82 0.97
CA ILE A 151 -6.19 2.77 1.66
C ILE A 151 -6.66 1.40 1.20
N PHE A 152 -5.72 0.53 0.78
CA PHE A 152 -5.91 -0.91 0.69
C PHE A 152 -5.28 -1.55 1.92
N SER A 153 -6.09 -2.12 2.81
CA SER A 153 -5.68 -2.56 4.13
C SER A 153 -5.59 -4.07 4.26
N ALA A 154 -4.45 -4.56 4.76
CA ALA A 154 -4.30 -5.97 5.14
C ALA A 154 -4.86 -6.29 6.55
N GLY A 155 -5.23 -5.27 7.32
CA GLY A 155 -5.52 -5.47 8.73
C GLY A 155 -4.29 -5.98 9.50
N LYS A 156 -4.46 -6.90 10.44
CA LYS A 156 -3.32 -7.52 11.15
C LYS A 156 -2.58 -8.50 10.27
N SER A 157 -1.26 -8.42 10.23
CA SER A 157 -0.40 -9.40 9.58
C SER A 157 -0.57 -10.80 10.19
N ILE A 158 -0.25 -11.84 9.41
CA ILE A 158 -0.24 -13.23 9.84
C ILE A 158 1.21 -13.67 10.01
N ALA A 159 1.53 -14.28 11.15
CA ALA A 159 2.83 -14.83 11.51
C ALA A 159 2.66 -16.20 12.19
N THR A 160 3.74 -16.97 12.28
CA THR A 160 3.80 -18.15 13.17
C THR A 160 4.09 -17.74 14.60
N THR A 161 3.88 -18.62 15.57
CA THR A 161 4.31 -18.40 16.96
C THR A 161 5.79 -18.04 17.01
N GLY A 162 6.14 -16.94 17.68
CA GLY A 162 7.50 -16.39 17.71
C GLY A 162 7.96 -15.76 16.39
N GLY A 163 7.12 -15.71 15.36
CA GLY A 163 7.40 -15.08 14.07
C GLY A 163 7.45 -13.55 14.15
N HIS A 164 7.93 -12.90 13.09
CA HIS A 164 8.20 -11.45 13.09
C HIS A 164 6.98 -10.60 13.51
N ALA A 165 5.78 -10.94 13.04
CA ALA A 165 4.55 -10.19 13.38
C ALA A 165 3.75 -10.83 14.53
N ASP A 166 4.32 -11.77 15.27
CA ASP A 166 3.69 -12.26 16.51
C ASP A 166 3.61 -11.11 17.52
N PRO A 167 2.41 -10.68 17.92
CA PRO A 167 2.24 -9.53 18.80
C PRO A 167 2.78 -9.75 20.22
N THR A 168 3.08 -11.01 20.58
CA THR A 168 3.60 -11.39 21.92
C THR A 168 5.11 -11.39 22.01
N ASN A 169 5.83 -11.18 20.91
CA ASN A 169 7.29 -11.16 20.94
C ASN A 169 7.82 -10.09 21.91
N GLY A 170 8.62 -10.56 22.89
CA GLY A 170 9.19 -9.71 23.94
C GLY A 170 8.22 -9.30 25.03
N MET A 171 7.01 -9.86 25.04
CA MET A 171 6.01 -9.64 26.08
C MET A 171 6.06 -10.73 27.14
N LYS A 172 5.73 -10.38 28.37
CA LYS A 172 5.53 -11.32 29.44
C LYS A 172 4.27 -12.18 29.15
N TYR A 173 4.39 -13.49 29.33
CA TYR A 173 3.33 -14.45 28.99
C TYR A 173 1.98 -14.10 29.66
N GLU A 174 2.02 -13.71 30.93
CA GLU A 174 0.80 -13.39 31.70
C GLU A 174 0.05 -12.15 31.18
N LEU A 175 0.73 -11.30 30.38
CA LEU A 175 0.10 -10.13 29.78
C LEU A 175 -0.61 -10.45 28.46
N MET A 176 -0.08 -11.38 27.66
CA MET A 176 -0.52 -11.61 26.29
C MET A 176 -1.02 -13.05 26.03
N GLY A 177 -0.62 -14.00 26.87
CA GLY A 177 -0.94 -15.42 26.70
C GLY A 177 -0.37 -16.00 25.40
N ASP A 178 -1.09 -16.99 24.86
CA ASP A 178 -0.77 -17.67 23.59
C ASP A 178 -1.85 -17.33 22.55
N PRO A 179 -1.64 -16.33 21.70
CA PRO A 179 -2.63 -15.89 20.74
C PRO A 179 -2.74 -16.84 19.55
N GLY A 180 -3.96 -17.00 19.04
CA GLY A 180 -4.24 -17.82 17.88
C GLY A 180 -4.57 -16.99 16.61
N PRO A 181 -5.23 -17.62 15.61
CA PRO A 181 -5.50 -17.04 14.29
C PRO A 181 -6.25 -15.70 14.29
N SER A 182 -7.11 -15.46 15.29
CA SER A 182 -7.83 -14.18 15.42
C SER A 182 -6.89 -13.00 15.66
N LYS A 183 -5.77 -13.25 16.33
CA LYS A 183 -4.72 -12.25 16.60
C LYS A 183 -3.62 -12.25 15.53
N GLY A 184 -3.66 -13.18 14.57
CA GLY A 184 -2.69 -13.30 13.47
C GLY A 184 -1.57 -14.30 13.73
N VAL A 185 -1.68 -15.14 14.74
CA VAL A 185 -0.69 -16.20 15.01
C VAL A 185 -1.25 -17.54 14.58
N VAL A 186 -0.50 -18.26 13.74
CA VAL A 186 -0.92 -19.50 13.11
C VAL A 186 0.16 -20.58 13.22
N ASN A 187 -0.29 -21.82 13.38
CA ASN A 187 0.57 -23.00 13.36
C ASN A 187 -0.17 -24.11 12.61
N GLY A 188 0.29 -24.38 11.40
CA GLY A 188 -0.29 -25.37 10.51
C GLY A 188 -1.46 -24.88 9.64
N ILE A 189 -1.94 -25.77 8.79
CA ILE A 189 -2.91 -25.51 7.71
C ILE A 189 -4.24 -24.98 8.22
N ALA A 190 -4.79 -25.59 9.31
CA ALA A 190 -6.10 -25.21 9.83
C ALA A 190 -6.12 -23.78 10.38
N ASP A 191 -5.07 -23.38 11.09
CA ASP A 191 -4.91 -22.02 11.63
C ASP A 191 -4.70 -21.02 10.50
N SER A 192 -3.87 -21.37 9.51
CA SER A 192 -3.62 -20.54 8.31
C SER A 192 -4.92 -20.19 7.60
N ARG A 193 -5.76 -21.20 7.34
CA ARG A 193 -7.09 -21.02 6.74
C ARG A 193 -8.01 -20.15 7.61
N LYS A 194 -8.04 -20.41 8.92
CA LYS A 194 -8.85 -19.64 9.85
C LYS A 194 -8.43 -18.18 9.93
N ALA A 195 -7.12 -17.90 9.90
CA ALA A 195 -6.59 -16.53 9.95
C ALA A 195 -7.02 -15.73 8.71
N VAL A 196 -6.92 -16.29 7.51
CA VAL A 196 -7.35 -15.63 6.28
C VAL A 196 -8.85 -15.29 6.34
N ARG A 197 -9.68 -16.26 6.71
CA ARG A 197 -11.14 -16.06 6.87
C ARG A 197 -11.46 -14.98 7.90
N GLN A 198 -10.67 -14.91 8.99
CA GLN A 198 -10.83 -13.85 9.99
C GLN A 198 -10.45 -12.48 9.42
N ARG A 199 -9.42 -12.36 8.57
CA ARG A 199 -9.07 -11.09 7.88
C ARG A 199 -10.18 -10.65 6.95
N TYR A 200 -10.70 -11.57 6.14
CA TYR A 200 -11.85 -11.30 5.28
C TYR A 200 -13.07 -10.82 6.09
N LYS A 201 -13.44 -11.55 7.15
CA LYS A 201 -14.54 -11.16 8.06
C LYS A 201 -14.35 -9.76 8.65
N ASN A 202 -13.11 -9.38 8.93
CA ASN A 202 -12.77 -8.07 9.49
C ASN A 202 -12.66 -6.99 8.41
N GLY A 203 -12.91 -7.32 7.14
CA GLY A 203 -12.93 -6.37 6.02
C GLY A 203 -11.55 -6.02 5.46
N ALA A 204 -10.55 -6.90 5.56
CA ALA A 204 -9.27 -6.70 4.89
C ALA A 204 -9.42 -6.81 3.36
N ASP A 205 -8.65 -6.00 2.60
CA ASP A 205 -8.62 -5.99 1.14
C ASP A 205 -7.60 -7.01 0.58
N LEU A 206 -6.62 -7.37 1.39
CA LEU A 206 -5.55 -8.30 1.06
C LEU A 206 -5.02 -8.99 2.32
N ILE A 207 -4.14 -9.97 2.14
CA ILE A 207 -3.46 -10.66 3.23
C ILE A 207 -1.99 -10.23 3.28
N LYS A 208 -1.48 -9.99 4.49
CA LYS A 208 -0.05 -9.83 4.77
C LYS A 208 0.46 -10.98 5.63
N ILE A 209 1.55 -11.60 5.21
CA ILE A 209 2.30 -12.58 6.01
C ILE A 209 3.72 -12.07 6.30
N THR A 210 4.37 -12.64 7.31
CA THR A 210 5.79 -12.45 7.59
C THR A 210 6.53 -13.76 7.37
N ALA A 211 7.00 -13.98 6.13
CA ALA A 211 7.60 -15.24 5.72
C ALA A 211 8.98 -15.50 6.34
N THR A 212 9.67 -14.44 6.80
CA THR A 212 10.95 -14.51 7.51
C THR A 212 10.92 -13.74 8.81
N GLY A 213 11.95 -13.89 9.62
CA GLY A 213 12.27 -12.93 10.67
C GLY A 213 12.37 -11.51 10.14
N GLY A 214 12.35 -10.52 11.03
CA GLY A 214 12.36 -9.11 10.66
C GLY A 214 13.33 -8.29 11.49
N VAL A 215 13.67 -7.12 10.97
CA VAL A 215 14.68 -6.23 11.58
C VAL A 215 14.17 -5.62 12.89
N LEU A 216 12.96 -5.07 12.87
CA LEU A 216 12.41 -4.28 13.98
C LEU A 216 11.67 -5.12 15.04
N SER A 217 11.56 -6.43 14.90
CA SER A 217 11.07 -7.30 15.98
C SER A 217 12.16 -7.60 17.00
N VAL A 218 11.76 -7.86 18.23
CA VAL A 218 12.70 -8.30 19.29
C VAL A 218 13.12 -9.77 19.16
N ALA A 219 12.62 -10.49 18.15
CA ALA A 219 13.09 -11.84 17.83
C ALA A 219 14.58 -11.80 17.41
N LYS A 220 15.34 -12.83 17.80
CA LYS A 220 16.78 -12.88 17.61
C LYS A 220 17.21 -12.88 16.15
N ASN A 221 16.48 -13.58 15.27
CA ASN A 221 16.86 -13.76 13.87
C ASN A 221 15.97 -12.89 12.95
N GLY A 222 16.59 -12.21 11.98
CA GLY A 222 15.93 -11.38 10.98
C GLY A 222 15.81 -12.01 9.59
N GLU A 223 16.43 -13.17 9.33
CA GLU A 223 16.63 -13.69 7.98
C GLU A 223 15.98 -15.07 7.74
N ASN A 224 15.90 -15.92 8.77
CA ASN A 224 15.43 -17.29 8.62
C ASN A 224 13.93 -17.36 8.26
N PRO A 225 13.53 -18.38 7.46
CA PRO A 225 12.12 -18.63 7.18
C PRO A 225 11.37 -18.96 8.47
N GLN A 226 10.14 -18.48 8.56
CA GLN A 226 9.29 -18.66 9.74
C GLN A 226 7.99 -19.43 9.43
N PHE A 227 7.73 -19.69 8.17
CA PHE A 227 6.67 -20.56 7.69
C PHE A 227 7.24 -21.77 6.98
N ILE A 228 6.56 -22.90 7.07
CA ILE A 228 6.72 -23.98 6.10
C ILE A 228 5.91 -23.68 4.85
N GLU A 229 6.27 -24.29 3.73
CA GLU A 229 5.68 -23.95 2.42
C GLU A 229 4.18 -24.26 2.36
N ASP A 230 3.74 -25.36 2.98
CA ASP A 230 2.33 -25.77 3.00
C ASP A 230 1.41 -24.76 3.71
N GLU A 231 1.91 -24.11 4.76
CA GLU A 231 1.16 -23.07 5.46
C GLU A 231 0.93 -21.85 4.58
N ILE A 232 2.00 -21.41 3.87
CA ILE A 232 1.89 -20.27 2.94
C ILE A 232 0.97 -20.63 1.77
N LEU A 233 1.10 -21.83 1.22
CA LEU A 233 0.26 -22.31 0.13
C LEU A 233 -1.22 -22.31 0.53
N GLU A 234 -1.54 -22.74 1.76
CA GLU A 234 -2.92 -22.72 2.27
C GLU A 234 -3.43 -21.28 2.45
N ILE A 235 -2.58 -20.36 2.94
CA ILE A 235 -2.93 -18.94 3.04
C ILE A 235 -3.27 -18.38 1.66
N VAL A 236 -2.43 -18.65 0.65
CA VAL A 236 -2.62 -18.15 -0.72
C VAL A 236 -3.88 -18.74 -1.35
N LYS A 237 -4.10 -20.06 -1.24
CA LYS A 237 -5.32 -20.71 -1.75
C LYS A 237 -6.57 -20.11 -1.14
N THR A 238 -6.60 -20.02 0.20
CA THR A 238 -7.75 -19.46 0.90
C THR A 238 -7.97 -17.99 0.56
N ALA A 239 -6.91 -17.19 0.43
CA ALA A 239 -7.03 -15.77 0.04
C ALA A 239 -7.63 -15.63 -1.36
N ASN A 240 -7.17 -16.44 -2.32
CA ASN A 240 -7.69 -16.44 -3.69
C ASN A 240 -9.18 -16.78 -3.76
N ASP A 241 -9.67 -17.73 -2.95
CA ASP A 241 -11.10 -18.06 -2.84
C ASP A 241 -11.97 -16.86 -2.45
N TYR A 242 -11.37 -15.89 -1.73
CA TYR A 242 -12.04 -14.63 -1.33
C TYR A 242 -11.66 -13.43 -2.21
N GLY A 243 -11.01 -13.64 -3.35
CA GLY A 243 -10.57 -12.58 -4.26
C GLY A 243 -9.44 -11.70 -3.72
N MET A 244 -8.74 -12.14 -2.67
CA MET A 244 -7.64 -11.42 -2.05
C MET A 244 -6.28 -11.98 -2.53
N HIS A 245 -5.29 -11.10 -2.62
CA HIS A 245 -3.90 -11.51 -2.86
C HIS A 245 -3.08 -11.48 -1.56
N VAL A 246 -1.91 -12.11 -1.58
CA VAL A 246 -1.01 -12.19 -0.44
C VAL A 246 0.26 -11.40 -0.70
N ALA A 247 0.64 -10.53 0.24
CA ALA A 247 1.91 -9.83 0.30
C ALA A 247 2.78 -10.45 1.40
N ALA A 248 4.07 -10.69 1.12
CA ALA A 248 4.97 -11.37 2.04
C ALA A 248 6.17 -10.50 2.42
N HIS A 249 6.28 -10.14 3.71
CA HIS A 249 7.55 -9.67 4.26
C HIS A 249 8.58 -10.78 4.18
N ALA A 250 9.75 -10.49 3.60
CA ALA A 250 10.87 -11.42 3.61
C ALA A 250 12.20 -10.69 3.44
N HIS A 251 13.17 -10.97 4.33
CA HIS A 251 14.55 -10.53 4.17
C HIS A 251 15.44 -11.64 3.62
N GLY A 252 15.35 -12.85 4.14
CA GLY A 252 16.19 -13.98 3.74
C GLY A 252 15.69 -14.72 2.50
N ALA A 253 16.61 -15.19 1.66
CA ALA A 253 16.31 -15.78 0.36
C ALA A 253 15.44 -17.05 0.45
N GLU A 254 15.66 -17.92 1.43
CA GLU A 254 14.90 -19.16 1.55
C GLU A 254 13.41 -18.90 1.86
N GLY A 255 13.11 -17.98 2.80
CA GLY A 255 11.72 -17.61 3.06
C GLY A 255 11.04 -16.92 1.87
N MET A 256 11.79 -16.10 1.11
CA MET A 256 11.31 -15.52 -0.14
C MET A 256 10.93 -16.61 -1.14
N LYS A 257 11.82 -17.59 -1.36
CA LYS A 257 11.59 -18.68 -2.34
C LYS A 257 10.37 -19.52 -1.97
N ARG A 258 10.17 -19.86 -0.70
CA ARG A 258 8.96 -20.53 -0.22
C ARG A 258 7.70 -19.70 -0.53
N ALA A 259 7.74 -18.41 -0.19
CA ALA A 259 6.62 -17.50 -0.44
C ALA A 259 6.30 -17.39 -1.94
N ILE A 260 7.32 -17.21 -2.80
CA ILE A 260 7.14 -17.09 -4.24
C ILE A 260 6.57 -18.38 -4.85
N ARG A 261 7.12 -19.56 -4.48
CA ARG A 261 6.61 -20.86 -4.96
C ARG A 261 5.16 -21.11 -4.55
N SER A 262 4.78 -20.62 -3.36
CA SER A 262 3.40 -20.71 -2.87
C SER A 262 2.44 -19.73 -3.57
N GLY A 263 2.94 -18.80 -4.40
CA GLY A 263 2.10 -17.92 -5.21
C GLY A 263 1.77 -16.56 -4.58
N VAL A 264 2.59 -16.05 -3.65
CA VAL A 264 2.39 -14.67 -3.14
C VAL A 264 2.52 -13.65 -4.27
N LYS A 265 1.75 -12.57 -4.19
CA LYS A 265 1.72 -11.55 -5.24
C LYS A 265 2.87 -10.56 -5.15
N SER A 266 3.37 -10.30 -3.96
CA SER A 266 4.53 -9.41 -3.77
C SER A 266 5.45 -9.88 -2.65
N ILE A 267 6.75 -9.57 -2.82
CA ILE A 267 7.78 -9.67 -1.79
C ILE A 267 8.11 -8.26 -1.33
N GLU A 268 7.99 -8.04 -0.04
CA GLU A 268 8.29 -6.79 0.64
C GLU A 268 9.72 -6.83 1.19
N HIS A 269 10.46 -5.75 1.05
CA HIS A 269 11.87 -5.57 1.43
C HIS A 269 12.86 -6.36 0.58
N GLY A 270 12.75 -7.67 0.49
CA GLY A 270 13.58 -8.54 -0.36
C GLY A 270 15.09 -8.42 -0.16
N THR A 271 15.56 -8.00 1.02
CA THR A 271 16.90 -7.46 1.27
C THR A 271 18.05 -8.40 0.86
N LEU A 272 17.91 -9.69 1.11
CA LEU A 272 18.93 -10.69 0.82
C LEU A 272 18.53 -11.59 -0.36
N MET A 273 17.80 -11.02 -1.32
CA MET A 273 17.35 -11.72 -2.52
C MET A 273 18.53 -12.21 -3.35
N ASP A 274 18.57 -13.51 -3.61
CA ASP A 274 19.57 -14.15 -4.45
C ASP A 274 19.10 -14.28 -5.92
N LYS A 275 19.99 -14.75 -6.80
CA LYS A 275 19.68 -14.91 -8.23
C LYS A 275 18.55 -15.90 -8.48
N GLU A 276 18.44 -16.96 -7.65
CA GLU A 276 17.37 -17.94 -7.76
C GLU A 276 16.01 -17.33 -7.42
N ALA A 277 15.91 -16.57 -6.32
CA ALA A 277 14.71 -15.84 -5.95
C ALA A 277 14.29 -14.83 -7.04
N MET A 278 15.22 -14.08 -7.62
CA MET A 278 14.95 -13.17 -8.76
C MET A 278 14.39 -13.95 -9.97
N GLY A 279 14.96 -15.11 -10.28
CA GLY A 279 14.48 -15.99 -11.35
C GLY A 279 13.05 -16.49 -11.08
N LEU A 280 12.77 -16.91 -9.86
CA LEU A 280 11.44 -17.33 -9.43
C LEU A 280 10.41 -16.19 -9.50
N MET A 281 10.75 -14.98 -9.05
CA MET A 281 9.87 -13.82 -9.14
C MET A 281 9.48 -13.53 -10.57
N LYS A 282 10.42 -13.52 -11.51
CA LYS A 282 10.14 -13.33 -12.93
C LYS A 282 9.25 -14.44 -13.49
N LYS A 283 9.53 -15.70 -13.16
CA LYS A 283 8.75 -16.86 -13.62
C LYS A 283 7.31 -16.83 -13.10
N MET A 284 7.10 -16.46 -11.84
CA MET A 284 5.80 -16.48 -11.17
C MET A 284 5.04 -15.15 -11.31
N GLY A 285 5.67 -14.10 -11.85
CA GLY A 285 5.07 -12.78 -11.96
C GLY A 285 4.87 -12.10 -10.60
N THR A 286 5.72 -12.41 -9.61
CA THR A 286 5.69 -11.82 -8.28
C THR A 286 6.35 -10.43 -8.32
N TYR A 287 5.70 -9.44 -7.75
CA TYR A 287 6.21 -8.06 -7.68
C TYR A 287 7.21 -7.88 -6.55
N TYR A 288 8.14 -6.96 -6.74
CA TYR A 288 9.10 -6.53 -5.72
C TYR A 288 8.74 -5.15 -5.17
N VAL A 289 8.63 -5.03 -3.85
CA VAL A 289 8.42 -3.76 -3.15
C VAL A 289 9.61 -3.54 -2.20
N PRO A 290 10.65 -2.83 -2.65
CA PRO A 290 11.96 -2.81 -1.97
C PRO A 290 11.98 -2.01 -0.67
N THR A 291 11.10 -1.02 -0.46
CA THR A 291 11.08 -0.17 0.75
C THR A 291 12.43 0.50 1.06
N ILE A 292 13.08 1.07 0.05
CA ILE A 292 14.45 1.59 0.12
C ILE A 292 14.59 2.68 1.19
N SER A 293 13.73 3.70 1.16
CA SER A 293 13.75 4.82 2.10
C SER A 293 13.55 4.37 3.56
N ALA A 294 12.67 3.38 3.78
CA ALA A 294 12.48 2.80 5.11
C ALA A 294 13.73 2.05 5.59
N GLY A 295 14.41 1.33 4.70
CA GLY A 295 15.65 0.65 5.02
C GLY A 295 16.80 1.61 5.38
N GLU A 296 16.95 2.69 4.60
CA GLU A 296 17.95 3.74 4.87
C GLU A 296 17.65 4.44 6.22
N PHE A 297 16.40 4.83 6.46
CA PHE A 297 15.97 5.42 7.72
C PHE A 297 16.26 4.51 8.92
N VAL A 298 15.91 3.23 8.83
CA VAL A 298 16.13 2.26 9.91
C VAL A 298 17.63 2.10 10.22
N ALA A 299 18.49 2.07 9.21
CA ALA A 299 19.94 1.99 9.38
C ALA A 299 20.51 3.27 10.02
N GLU A 300 20.08 4.46 9.56
CA GLU A 300 20.46 5.74 10.12
C GLU A 300 20.08 5.84 11.60
N LYS A 301 18.83 5.51 11.95
CA LYS A 301 18.37 5.58 13.36
C LYS A 301 19.05 4.54 14.26
N ALA A 302 19.57 3.46 13.72
CA ALA A 302 20.35 2.48 14.48
C ALA A 302 21.71 3.02 14.94
N GLU A 303 22.23 4.10 14.34
CA GLU A 303 23.44 4.78 14.82
C GLU A 303 23.20 5.56 16.11
N ILE A 304 21.95 5.96 16.37
CA ILE A 304 21.58 6.71 17.56
C ILE A 304 21.44 5.73 18.74
N GLU A 305 22.19 5.96 19.79
CA GLU A 305 22.11 5.17 21.02
C GLU A 305 20.74 5.30 21.66
N GLY A 306 20.18 4.18 22.12
CA GLY A 306 18.85 4.14 22.74
C GLY A 306 17.65 4.32 21.81
N TYR A 307 17.84 4.57 20.50
CA TYR A 307 16.72 4.68 19.56
C TYR A 307 16.00 3.33 19.37
N TYR A 308 16.75 2.25 19.23
CA TYR A 308 16.23 0.89 19.17
C TYR A 308 16.73 0.05 20.34
N PRO A 309 15.97 -0.99 20.76
CA PRO A 309 16.45 -2.00 21.69
C PRO A 309 17.74 -2.66 21.19
N GLU A 310 18.60 -3.10 22.12
CA GLU A 310 19.91 -3.72 21.82
C GLU A 310 19.82 -4.90 20.86
N VAL A 311 18.75 -5.73 20.95
CA VAL A 311 18.55 -6.88 20.04
C VAL A 311 18.18 -6.45 18.61
N VAL A 312 17.64 -5.25 18.42
CA VAL A 312 17.21 -4.71 17.13
C VAL A 312 18.33 -4.00 16.41
N ARG A 313 19.13 -3.23 17.14
CA ARG A 313 20.16 -2.33 16.62
C ARG A 313 21.15 -2.98 15.65
N PRO A 314 21.76 -4.16 15.95
CA PRO A 314 22.68 -4.82 15.02
C PRO A 314 22.00 -5.27 13.72
N LYS A 315 20.73 -5.72 13.78
CA LYS A 315 19.98 -6.12 12.60
C LYS A 315 19.70 -4.92 11.70
N ALA A 316 19.30 -3.79 12.29
CA ALA A 316 19.03 -2.56 11.58
C ALA A 316 20.26 -2.03 10.82
N LYS A 317 21.42 -1.98 11.46
CA LYS A 317 22.71 -1.60 10.83
C LYS A 317 23.10 -2.52 9.66
N LYS A 318 22.84 -3.82 9.77
CA LYS A 318 23.20 -4.80 8.75
C LYS A 318 22.32 -4.72 7.50
N ILE A 319 21.05 -4.42 7.67
CA ILE A 319 20.01 -4.58 6.62
C ILE A 319 19.90 -3.37 5.70
N GLY A 320 19.90 -2.16 6.25
CA GLY A 320 19.66 -0.94 5.48
C GLY A 320 20.51 -0.79 4.22
N PRO A 321 21.86 -0.88 4.31
CA PRO A 321 22.73 -0.75 3.15
C PRO A 321 22.49 -1.79 2.04
N LYS A 322 22.05 -3.00 2.42
CA LYS A 322 21.83 -4.11 1.49
C LYS A 322 20.57 -3.98 0.65
N ILE A 323 19.54 -3.29 1.14
CA ILE A 323 18.29 -3.12 0.40
C ILE A 323 18.56 -2.45 -0.94
N LYS A 324 19.32 -1.36 -0.94
CA LYS A 324 19.62 -0.56 -2.15
C LYS A 324 20.44 -1.34 -3.19
N GLU A 325 21.44 -2.08 -2.74
CA GLU A 325 22.24 -2.94 -3.60
C GLU A 325 21.38 -4.05 -4.22
N THR A 326 20.54 -4.70 -3.43
CA THR A 326 19.66 -5.76 -3.91
C THR A 326 18.61 -5.21 -4.89
N PHE A 327 18.04 -4.02 -4.61
CA PHE A 327 17.13 -3.37 -5.55
C PHE A 327 17.78 -3.16 -6.91
N LYS A 328 19.01 -2.62 -6.95
CA LYS A 328 19.74 -2.42 -8.21
C LYS A 328 19.85 -3.74 -9.00
N ARG A 329 20.32 -4.82 -8.36
CA ARG A 329 20.45 -6.13 -9.00
C ARG A 329 19.12 -6.72 -9.48
N ALA A 330 18.06 -6.57 -8.69
CA ALA A 330 16.72 -7.03 -9.05
C ALA A 330 16.17 -6.26 -10.25
N TYR A 331 16.30 -4.93 -10.24
CA TYR A 331 15.88 -4.06 -11.35
C TYR A 331 16.62 -4.41 -12.64
N GLU A 332 17.96 -4.47 -12.60
CA GLU A 332 18.81 -4.84 -13.74
C GLU A 332 18.50 -6.25 -14.28
N SER A 333 18.01 -7.15 -13.43
CA SER A 333 17.61 -8.51 -13.83
C SER A 333 16.20 -8.58 -14.43
N GLY A 334 15.42 -7.49 -14.42
CA GLY A 334 14.06 -7.41 -14.94
C GLY A 334 13.00 -7.99 -13.99
N VAL A 335 13.22 -7.98 -12.67
CA VAL A 335 12.17 -8.21 -11.67
C VAL A 335 11.24 -7.00 -11.67
N LYS A 336 9.91 -7.26 -11.67
CA LYS A 336 8.86 -6.23 -11.72
C LYS A 336 8.66 -5.56 -10.36
#